data_e477d68354a51ba66500cf62aa7ea8c3
#
_entry.id   e477d68354a51ba66500cf62aa7ea8c3
#
_cell.length_a   1.000
_cell.length_b   1.000
_cell.length_c   1.000
_cell.angle_alpha   90.00
_cell.angle_beta   90.00
_cell.angle_gamma   90.00
#
_symmetry.space_group_name_H-M   'P 1'
#
loop_
_entity.id
_entity.type
_entity.pdbx_description
1 polymer ?
#
loop_
_entity_poly.entity_id
_entity_poly.type
_entity_poly.pdbx_seq_one_letter_code
_entity_poly.pdbx_strand_id
1 'polypeptide(L)'
;MAKQILHGEDSRQAILRGVNILANAVKVTLGPKGRNVVIEKKFGSPTITKDGVTVAKEIELENGLENMGAQMVKEVASKTSDVAGDGTTTATVLAQAIYREGVKTVAAGANPMALKRGIDKAVEAIIGKRDENGTVVGGALAEFSKPVTGDMIAQVGTISANSDSQIGTIIAAAMKKVGKDGVITVEESRTMETQLDVVEGMQFDRGYLSPYFVTDAERMEAALENPYILIYEKKISTMKDLLPLLEQIARTAKPLLIIAEDVDGEALATLVVNKLRGTLNVAAVKAPGFGDRRKAMLEDIAVLTGGKAITEDLGIKLEGVKIEDLGTAKRITIDKDNTTIVDGGGEDDKISARVKEIRAQVEKTTSDYDREKLQERLAKLVGGVAVIKVGAATETEMKEKKARVEDAMHA
;
A
#
# COMPACT_ATOMS: atom_id res chain seq x y z
N MET A 1 27.30 -17.66 1.94
CA MET A 1 26.81 -18.99 2.40
C MET A 1 26.82 -19.98 1.25
N ALA A 2 27.25 -21.23 1.48
CA ALA A 2 27.16 -22.28 0.46
C ALA A 2 25.68 -22.61 0.17
N LYS A 3 25.37 -22.85 -1.11
CA LYS A 3 24.02 -23.24 -1.53
C LYS A 3 23.89 -24.76 -1.44
N GLN A 4 22.78 -25.23 -0.90
CA GLN A 4 22.39 -26.64 -0.95
C GLN A 4 21.62 -26.88 -2.25
N ILE A 5 21.99 -27.94 -2.99
CA ILE A 5 21.34 -28.33 -4.24
C ILE A 5 20.71 -29.71 -4.02
N LEU A 6 19.41 -29.81 -4.24
CA LEU A 6 18.66 -31.07 -4.16
C LEU A 6 17.88 -31.26 -5.46
N HIS A 7 17.83 -32.51 -5.93
CA HIS A 7 17.19 -32.87 -7.19
C HIS A 7 16.15 -33.98 -7.02
N GLY A 8 15.27 -34.11 -8.00
CA GLY A 8 14.39 -35.24 -8.12
C GLY A 8 13.23 -35.27 -7.12
N GLU A 9 12.85 -36.46 -6.70
CA GLU A 9 11.67 -36.68 -5.85
C GLU A 9 11.85 -36.12 -4.44
N ASP A 10 13.03 -36.25 -3.86
CA ASP A 10 13.31 -35.75 -2.49
C ASP A 10 13.09 -34.24 -2.37
N SER A 11 13.47 -33.49 -3.41
CA SER A 11 13.21 -32.04 -3.49
C SER A 11 11.70 -31.76 -3.50
N ARG A 12 10.95 -32.44 -4.37
CA ARG A 12 9.49 -32.27 -4.48
C ARG A 12 8.78 -32.59 -3.18
N GLN A 13 9.16 -33.69 -2.53
CA GLN A 13 8.58 -34.11 -1.25
C GLN A 13 8.89 -33.15 -0.10
N ALA A 14 10.12 -32.60 -0.05
CA ALA A 14 10.46 -31.59 0.95
C ALA A 14 9.61 -30.32 0.79
N ILE A 15 9.50 -29.81 -0.43
CA ILE A 15 8.65 -28.64 -0.74
C ILE A 15 7.18 -28.96 -0.40
N LEU A 16 6.67 -30.13 -0.78
CA LEU A 16 5.28 -30.53 -0.48
C LEU A 16 5.01 -30.59 1.03
N ARG A 17 5.97 -31.08 1.83
CA ARG A 17 5.82 -31.05 3.30
C ARG A 17 5.71 -29.62 3.82
N GLY A 18 6.56 -28.70 3.34
CA GLY A 18 6.50 -27.29 3.74
C GLY A 18 5.18 -26.63 3.35
N VAL A 19 4.71 -26.85 2.11
CA VAL A 19 3.39 -26.38 1.63
C VAL A 19 2.27 -26.92 2.56
N ASN A 20 2.31 -28.20 2.91
CA ASN A 20 1.29 -28.82 3.76
C ASN A 20 1.32 -28.27 5.19
N ILE A 21 2.49 -28.08 5.78
CA ILE A 21 2.62 -27.55 7.16
C ILE A 21 1.97 -26.18 7.23
N LEU A 22 2.36 -25.24 6.36
CA LEU A 22 1.80 -23.90 6.36
C LEU A 22 0.30 -23.92 6.05
N ALA A 23 -0.11 -24.56 4.98
CA ALA A 23 -1.52 -24.58 4.57
C ALA A 23 -2.43 -25.21 5.63
N ASN A 24 -1.98 -26.26 6.33
CA ASN A 24 -2.76 -26.89 7.39
C ASN A 24 -2.89 -25.98 8.61
N ALA A 25 -1.87 -25.20 8.93
CA ALA A 25 -1.94 -24.21 10.02
C ALA A 25 -2.93 -23.09 9.70
N VAL A 26 -2.88 -22.55 8.46
CA VAL A 26 -3.78 -21.49 8.00
C VAL A 26 -5.22 -22.00 7.83
N LYS A 27 -5.40 -23.23 7.34
CA LYS A 27 -6.73 -23.83 7.05
C LYS A 27 -7.67 -23.87 8.25
N VAL A 28 -7.15 -23.92 9.49
CA VAL A 28 -7.99 -23.97 10.70
C VAL A 28 -8.80 -22.69 10.91
N THR A 29 -8.43 -21.59 10.25
CA THR A 29 -9.13 -20.30 10.33
C THR A 29 -10.29 -20.18 9.35
N LEU A 30 -10.48 -21.15 8.43
CA LEU A 30 -11.41 -21.06 7.30
C LEU A 30 -12.89 -21.18 7.70
N GLY A 31 -13.68 -20.24 7.24
CA GLY A 31 -15.13 -20.31 7.21
C GLY A 31 -15.82 -20.20 8.58
N PRO A 32 -17.13 -20.52 8.66
CA PRO A 32 -17.94 -20.32 9.89
C PRO A 32 -17.47 -21.12 11.11
N LYS A 33 -16.75 -22.23 10.87
CA LYS A 33 -16.13 -23.06 11.91
C LYS A 33 -14.66 -22.70 12.17
N GLY A 34 -14.19 -21.60 11.56
CA GLY A 34 -12.83 -21.11 11.73
C GLY A 34 -12.50 -20.82 13.19
N ARG A 35 -11.29 -21.20 13.61
CA ARG A 35 -10.79 -21.04 14.98
C ARG A 35 -9.69 -20.00 15.03
N ASN A 36 -9.54 -19.39 16.19
CA ASN A 36 -8.37 -18.57 16.49
C ASN A 36 -7.11 -19.43 16.54
N VAL A 37 -6.04 -18.90 16.00
CA VAL A 37 -4.67 -19.44 16.15
C VAL A 37 -3.94 -18.58 17.15
N VAL A 38 -3.22 -19.22 18.05
CA VAL A 38 -2.35 -18.55 19.02
C VAL A 38 -0.91 -18.69 18.52
N ILE A 39 -0.25 -17.57 18.32
CA ILE A 39 1.11 -17.49 17.79
C ILE A 39 2.02 -17.00 18.89
N GLU A 40 3.06 -17.78 19.20
CA GLU A 40 4.09 -17.41 20.17
C GLU A 40 4.95 -16.28 19.60
N LYS A 41 5.24 -15.28 20.43
CA LYS A 41 6.24 -14.24 20.11
C LYS A 41 7.44 -14.39 21.02
N LYS A 42 8.64 -14.22 20.47
CA LYS A 42 9.90 -14.25 21.23
C LYS A 42 9.94 -13.18 22.34
N PHE A 43 9.26 -12.07 22.14
CA PHE A 43 9.12 -10.98 23.09
C PHE A 43 7.68 -10.46 23.07
N GLY A 44 7.10 -10.24 24.25
CA GLY A 44 5.73 -9.74 24.40
C GLY A 44 4.66 -10.84 24.56
N SER A 45 3.40 -10.45 24.45
CA SER A 45 2.26 -11.36 24.56
C SER A 45 2.04 -12.15 23.27
N PRO A 46 1.55 -13.41 23.35
CA PRO A 46 1.15 -14.16 22.16
C PRO A 46 0.12 -13.41 21.34
N THR A 47 0.20 -13.54 20.01
CA THR A 47 -0.81 -13.00 19.10
C THR A 47 -1.94 -14.02 18.94
N ILE A 48 -3.18 -13.59 19.06
CA ILE A 48 -4.37 -14.41 18.82
C ILE A 48 -5.09 -13.83 17.61
N THR A 49 -5.25 -14.64 16.56
CA THR A 49 -5.86 -14.17 15.30
C THR A 49 -6.69 -15.25 14.62
N LYS A 50 -7.67 -14.83 13.84
CA LYS A 50 -8.39 -15.66 12.84
C LYS A 50 -7.93 -15.37 11.42
N ASP A 51 -7.17 -14.30 11.22
CA ASP A 51 -6.72 -13.92 9.91
C ASP A 51 -5.66 -14.89 9.36
N GLY A 52 -5.94 -15.42 8.16
CA GLY A 52 -5.09 -16.42 7.53
C GLY A 52 -3.75 -15.87 7.06
N VAL A 53 -3.68 -14.61 6.64
CA VAL A 53 -2.42 -14.01 6.18
C VAL A 53 -1.49 -13.74 7.35
N THR A 54 -2.01 -13.28 8.48
CA THR A 54 -1.23 -13.10 9.72
C THR A 54 -0.63 -14.43 10.17
N VAL A 55 -1.44 -15.51 10.17
CA VAL A 55 -0.92 -16.86 10.50
C VAL A 55 0.17 -17.28 9.53
N ALA A 56 -0.04 -17.09 8.21
CA ALA A 56 0.93 -17.47 7.19
C ALA A 56 2.26 -16.71 7.33
N LYS A 57 2.22 -15.41 7.64
CA LYS A 57 3.40 -14.56 7.78
C LYS A 57 4.33 -14.98 8.92
N GLU A 58 3.78 -15.52 10.01
CA GLU A 58 4.54 -15.91 11.21
C GLU A 58 5.16 -17.32 11.09
N ILE A 59 4.76 -18.14 10.11
CA ILE A 59 5.30 -19.49 9.99
C ILE A 59 6.68 -19.47 9.35
N GLU A 60 7.66 -19.98 10.10
CA GLU A 60 9.01 -20.28 9.66
C GLU A 60 9.37 -21.72 10.08
N LEU A 61 9.98 -22.49 9.15
CA LEU A 61 10.35 -23.88 9.39
C LEU A 61 11.87 -24.01 9.52
N GLU A 62 12.32 -24.82 10.47
CA GLU A 62 13.75 -25.08 10.72
C GLU A 62 14.45 -25.71 9.51
N ASN A 63 13.76 -26.62 8.81
CA ASN A 63 14.31 -27.24 7.60
C ASN A 63 14.21 -26.28 6.42
N GLY A 64 15.34 -25.80 5.91
CA GLY A 64 15.41 -24.82 4.82
C GLY A 64 14.71 -25.25 3.52
N LEU A 65 14.68 -26.56 3.20
CA LEU A 65 13.98 -27.06 2.00
C LEU A 65 12.46 -27.06 2.18
N GLU A 66 11.98 -27.45 3.36
CA GLU A 66 10.56 -27.35 3.70
C GLU A 66 10.14 -25.89 3.82
N ASN A 67 11.01 -25.05 4.39
CA ASN A 67 10.73 -23.61 4.49
C ASN A 67 10.56 -22.94 3.13
N MET A 68 11.27 -23.37 2.07
CA MET A 68 11.02 -22.87 0.72
C MET A 68 9.58 -23.14 0.27
N GLY A 69 9.04 -24.34 0.54
CA GLY A 69 7.64 -24.66 0.25
C GLY A 69 6.66 -23.79 1.04
N ALA A 70 6.93 -23.57 2.32
CA ALA A 70 6.14 -22.67 3.15
C ALA A 70 6.19 -21.22 2.61
N GLN A 71 7.37 -20.70 2.26
CA GLN A 71 7.52 -19.34 1.73
C GLN A 71 6.74 -19.11 0.43
N MET A 72 6.69 -20.09 -0.48
CA MET A 72 5.88 -20.00 -1.70
C MET A 72 4.39 -19.79 -1.40
N VAL A 73 3.84 -20.52 -0.44
CA VAL A 73 2.42 -20.41 -0.05
C VAL A 73 2.17 -19.13 0.75
N LYS A 74 3.14 -18.72 1.58
CA LYS A 74 3.13 -17.43 2.27
C LYS A 74 3.01 -16.26 1.28
N GLU A 75 3.75 -16.31 0.17
CA GLU A 75 3.65 -15.30 -0.89
C GLU A 75 2.27 -15.27 -1.55
N VAL A 76 1.63 -16.43 -1.75
CA VAL A 76 0.25 -16.49 -2.26
C VAL A 76 -0.72 -15.80 -1.32
N ALA A 77 -0.64 -16.08 -0.02
CA ALA A 77 -1.50 -15.43 0.99
C ALA A 77 -1.29 -13.92 1.02
N SER A 78 -0.03 -13.47 1.05
CA SER A 78 0.31 -12.03 1.10
C SER A 78 -0.18 -11.29 -0.14
N LYS A 79 0.08 -11.82 -1.35
CA LYS A 79 -0.42 -11.19 -2.59
C LYS A 79 -1.94 -11.14 -2.66
N THR A 80 -2.62 -12.14 -2.12
CA THR A 80 -4.10 -12.13 -2.10
C THR A 80 -4.62 -11.05 -1.15
N SER A 81 -4.00 -10.86 0.02
CA SER A 81 -4.32 -9.77 0.93
C SER A 81 -4.09 -8.40 0.27
N ASP A 82 -2.93 -8.20 -0.35
CA ASP A 82 -2.57 -6.92 -0.97
C ASP A 82 -3.50 -6.51 -2.13
N VAL A 83 -4.01 -7.50 -2.89
CA VAL A 83 -4.81 -7.23 -4.11
C VAL A 83 -6.30 -7.28 -3.87
N ALA A 84 -6.76 -8.16 -2.98
CA ALA A 84 -8.18 -8.47 -2.79
C ALA A 84 -8.68 -8.31 -1.34
N GLY A 85 -7.79 -8.10 -0.36
CA GLY A 85 -8.14 -7.92 1.05
C GLY A 85 -8.89 -9.08 1.71
N ASP A 86 -9.39 -10.02 0.92
CA ASP A 86 -10.16 -11.19 1.37
C ASP A 86 -9.74 -12.45 0.61
N GLY A 87 -10.14 -13.63 1.11
CA GLY A 87 -9.88 -14.91 0.48
C GLY A 87 -8.47 -15.46 0.66
N THR A 88 -7.66 -14.92 1.54
CA THR A 88 -6.27 -15.33 1.80
C THR A 88 -6.14 -16.81 2.20
N THR A 89 -7.02 -17.27 3.10
CA THR A 89 -7.10 -18.68 3.52
C THR A 89 -7.56 -19.57 2.36
N THR A 90 -8.54 -19.13 1.57
CA THR A 90 -9.02 -19.87 0.38
C THR A 90 -7.90 -20.02 -0.65
N ALA A 91 -7.16 -18.95 -0.95
CA ALA A 91 -6.02 -18.97 -1.86
C ALA A 91 -4.93 -19.95 -1.39
N THR A 92 -4.64 -19.96 -0.09
CA THR A 92 -3.69 -20.90 0.53
C THR A 92 -4.12 -22.35 0.37
N VAL A 93 -5.40 -22.66 0.59
CA VAL A 93 -5.96 -24.02 0.42
C VAL A 93 -5.94 -24.45 -1.04
N LEU A 94 -6.27 -23.55 -1.97
CA LEU A 94 -6.21 -23.83 -3.40
C LEU A 94 -4.77 -24.06 -3.86
N ALA A 95 -3.81 -23.25 -3.42
CA ALA A 95 -2.40 -23.44 -3.73
C ALA A 95 -1.90 -24.82 -3.26
N GLN A 96 -2.26 -25.23 -2.03
CA GLN A 96 -1.96 -26.57 -1.51
C GLN A 96 -2.55 -27.67 -2.39
N ALA A 97 -3.83 -27.56 -2.75
CA ALA A 97 -4.53 -28.57 -3.54
C ALA A 97 -3.93 -28.71 -4.94
N ILE A 98 -3.70 -27.58 -5.63
CA ILE A 98 -3.10 -27.56 -6.97
C ILE A 98 -1.69 -28.15 -6.95
N TYR A 99 -0.86 -27.75 -6.01
CA TYR A 99 0.51 -28.23 -5.90
C TYR A 99 0.55 -29.73 -5.58
N ARG A 100 -0.25 -30.21 -4.63
CA ARG A 100 -0.33 -31.63 -4.24
C ARG A 100 -0.74 -32.53 -5.39
N GLU A 101 -1.78 -32.17 -6.14
CA GLU A 101 -2.23 -32.96 -7.28
C GLU A 101 -1.24 -32.87 -8.47
N GLY A 102 -0.62 -31.69 -8.64
CA GLY A 102 0.45 -31.49 -9.62
C GLY A 102 1.66 -32.39 -9.38
N VAL A 103 2.14 -32.47 -8.13
CA VAL A 103 3.27 -33.35 -7.74
C VAL A 103 2.94 -34.83 -8.02
N LYS A 104 1.73 -35.28 -7.66
CA LYS A 104 1.28 -36.68 -7.95
C LYS A 104 1.31 -36.97 -9.45
N THR A 105 0.78 -36.03 -10.25
CA THR A 105 0.71 -36.18 -11.72
C THR A 105 2.10 -36.24 -12.33
N VAL A 106 3.04 -35.42 -11.86
CA VAL A 106 4.43 -35.44 -12.33
C VAL A 106 5.15 -36.73 -11.87
N ALA A 107 4.92 -37.18 -10.64
CA ALA A 107 5.47 -38.44 -10.14
C ALA A 107 4.96 -39.64 -10.94
N ALA A 108 3.73 -39.58 -11.48
CA ALA A 108 3.18 -40.55 -12.39
C ALA A 108 3.73 -40.49 -13.85
N GLY A 109 4.70 -39.59 -14.11
CA GLY A 109 5.39 -39.47 -15.40
C GLY A 109 4.83 -38.42 -16.35
N ALA A 110 3.88 -37.59 -15.94
CA ALA A 110 3.39 -36.48 -16.76
C ALA A 110 4.46 -35.41 -16.97
N ASN A 111 4.46 -34.80 -18.17
CA ASN A 111 5.37 -33.69 -18.47
C ASN A 111 4.96 -32.42 -17.68
N PRO A 112 5.85 -31.88 -16.83
CA PRO A 112 5.53 -30.69 -15.99
C PRO A 112 5.13 -29.45 -16.79
N MET A 113 5.73 -29.24 -17.98
CA MET A 113 5.42 -28.11 -18.85
C MET A 113 4.05 -28.26 -19.53
N ALA A 114 3.64 -29.48 -19.83
CA ALA A 114 2.28 -29.77 -20.35
C ALA A 114 1.24 -29.56 -19.25
N LEU A 115 1.54 -30.01 -18.04
CA LEU A 115 0.70 -29.79 -16.86
C LEU A 115 0.52 -28.27 -16.58
N LYS A 116 1.62 -27.50 -16.60
CA LYS A 116 1.54 -26.03 -16.44
C LYS A 116 0.61 -25.40 -17.47
N ARG A 117 0.77 -25.72 -18.76
CA ARG A 117 -0.14 -25.19 -19.81
C ARG A 117 -1.59 -25.58 -19.58
N GLY A 118 -1.84 -26.79 -19.04
CA GLY A 118 -3.18 -27.22 -18.65
C GLY A 118 -3.78 -26.39 -17.52
N ILE A 119 -2.98 -26.12 -16.49
CA ILE A 119 -3.37 -25.24 -15.36
C ILE A 119 -3.66 -23.82 -15.87
N ASP A 120 -2.79 -23.25 -16.71
CA ASP A 120 -2.97 -21.91 -17.27
C ASP A 120 -4.30 -21.81 -18.05
N LYS A 121 -4.61 -22.81 -18.89
CA LYS A 121 -5.90 -22.88 -19.62
C LYS A 121 -7.11 -23.00 -18.69
N ALA A 122 -6.99 -23.78 -17.62
CA ALA A 122 -8.06 -23.93 -16.65
C ALA A 122 -8.32 -22.60 -15.90
N VAL A 123 -7.24 -21.90 -15.53
CA VAL A 123 -7.33 -20.57 -14.92
C VAL A 123 -7.99 -19.59 -15.88
N GLU A 124 -7.57 -19.54 -17.16
CA GLU A 124 -8.20 -18.67 -18.16
C GLU A 124 -9.70 -18.99 -18.37
N ALA A 125 -10.08 -20.26 -18.33
CA ALA A 125 -11.50 -20.62 -18.45
C ALA A 125 -12.34 -20.18 -17.26
N ILE A 126 -11.75 -20.12 -16.06
CA ILE A 126 -12.45 -19.73 -14.82
C ILE A 126 -12.49 -18.21 -14.67
N ILE A 127 -11.34 -17.54 -14.79
CA ILE A 127 -11.24 -16.10 -14.52
C ILE A 127 -11.38 -15.22 -15.77
N GLY A 128 -11.25 -15.79 -16.97
CA GLY A 128 -11.21 -15.05 -18.23
C GLY A 128 -9.79 -14.69 -18.67
N LYS A 129 -9.68 -14.11 -19.86
CA LYS A 129 -8.44 -13.60 -20.44
C LYS A 129 -8.37 -12.09 -20.29
N ARG A 130 -7.16 -11.57 -20.07
CA ARG A 130 -6.94 -10.14 -20.19
C ARG A 130 -6.77 -9.76 -21.66
N ASP A 131 -7.51 -8.76 -22.09
CA ASP A 131 -7.33 -8.15 -23.41
C ASP A 131 -6.08 -7.23 -23.45
N GLU A 132 -5.84 -6.60 -24.61
CA GLU A 132 -4.71 -5.68 -24.81
C GLU A 132 -4.79 -4.44 -23.90
N ASN A 133 -5.97 -4.10 -23.39
CA ASN A 133 -6.20 -2.99 -22.46
C ASN A 133 -6.14 -3.43 -21.00
N GLY A 134 -5.85 -4.71 -20.72
CA GLY A 134 -5.78 -5.27 -19.38
C GLY A 134 -7.15 -5.64 -18.77
N THR A 135 -8.26 -5.46 -19.53
CA THR A 135 -9.60 -5.80 -19.08
C THR A 135 -9.80 -7.33 -19.15
N VAL A 136 -10.41 -7.89 -18.10
CA VAL A 136 -10.72 -9.33 -18.09
C VAL A 136 -11.99 -9.59 -18.90
N VAL A 137 -11.88 -10.40 -19.95
CA VAL A 137 -12.96 -10.75 -20.84
C VAL A 137 -13.26 -12.25 -20.75
N GLY A 138 -14.52 -12.59 -20.60
CA GLY A 138 -14.99 -13.97 -20.48
C GLY A 138 -14.68 -14.57 -19.11
N GLY A 139 -14.72 -15.91 -19.04
CA GLY A 139 -14.51 -16.67 -17.81
C GLY A 139 -15.80 -16.93 -17.03
N ALA A 140 -15.85 -18.11 -16.39
CA ALA A 140 -17.03 -18.55 -15.65
C ALA A 140 -17.38 -17.65 -14.46
N LEU A 141 -16.37 -17.00 -13.84
CA LEU A 141 -16.61 -16.09 -12.70
C LEU A 141 -17.26 -14.76 -13.09
N ALA A 142 -17.12 -14.34 -14.36
CA ALA A 142 -17.73 -13.09 -14.82
C ALA A 142 -19.26 -13.11 -14.72
N GLU A 143 -19.89 -14.27 -14.86
CA GLU A 143 -21.35 -14.44 -14.72
C GLU A 143 -21.85 -14.21 -13.29
N PHE A 144 -21.01 -14.42 -12.30
CA PHE A 144 -21.34 -14.25 -10.87
C PHE A 144 -20.91 -12.90 -10.33
N SER A 145 -20.00 -12.20 -11.02
CA SER A 145 -19.49 -10.89 -10.58
C SER A 145 -20.55 -9.82 -10.72
N LYS A 146 -20.73 -9.01 -9.66
CA LYS A 146 -21.65 -7.87 -9.63
C LYS A 146 -20.90 -6.63 -9.14
N PRO A 147 -21.14 -5.45 -9.74
CA PRO A 147 -20.60 -4.20 -9.22
C PRO A 147 -21.07 -3.93 -7.80
N VAL A 148 -20.17 -3.55 -6.90
CA VAL A 148 -20.49 -3.18 -5.52
C VAL A 148 -20.99 -1.74 -5.50
N THR A 149 -22.21 -1.53 -4.99
CA THR A 149 -22.86 -0.20 -4.92
C THR A 149 -23.69 -0.04 -3.66
N GLY A 150 -23.78 1.19 -3.15
CA GLY A 150 -24.65 1.52 -2.02
C GLY A 150 -24.36 0.69 -0.76
N ASP A 151 -25.41 0.04 -0.23
CA ASP A 151 -25.32 -0.76 1.00
C ASP A 151 -24.44 -2.01 0.86
N MET A 152 -24.15 -2.46 -0.37
CA MET A 152 -23.26 -3.60 -0.60
C MET A 152 -21.84 -3.32 -0.11
N ILE A 153 -21.39 -2.06 -0.10
CA ILE A 153 -20.07 -1.67 0.44
C ILE A 153 -19.96 -2.10 1.91
N ALA A 154 -20.98 -1.78 2.72
CA ALA A 154 -20.99 -2.20 4.12
C ALA A 154 -21.02 -3.74 4.27
N GLN A 155 -21.73 -4.45 3.38
CA GLN A 155 -21.81 -5.91 3.40
C GLN A 155 -20.48 -6.55 3.07
N VAL A 156 -19.77 -6.08 2.02
CA VAL A 156 -18.44 -6.57 1.65
C VAL A 156 -17.45 -6.32 2.79
N GLY A 157 -17.38 -5.07 3.29
CA GLY A 157 -16.52 -4.73 4.42
C GLY A 157 -16.82 -5.55 5.68
N THR A 158 -18.09 -5.85 5.96
CA THR A 158 -18.49 -6.70 7.08
C THR A 158 -17.96 -8.13 6.91
N ILE A 159 -18.12 -8.72 5.72
CA ILE A 159 -17.69 -10.09 5.44
C ILE A 159 -16.16 -10.18 5.54
N SER A 160 -15.43 -9.28 4.89
CA SER A 160 -13.97 -9.25 4.94
C SER A 160 -13.44 -8.99 6.35
N ALA A 161 -14.13 -8.19 7.16
CA ALA A 161 -13.82 -7.97 8.58
C ALA A 161 -14.26 -9.12 9.51
N ASN A 162 -14.35 -10.35 9.04
CA ASN A 162 -14.79 -11.52 9.83
C ASN A 162 -16.18 -11.35 10.49
N SER A 163 -17.13 -10.79 9.76
CA SER A 163 -18.50 -10.51 10.18
C SER A 163 -18.63 -9.37 11.21
N ASP A 164 -17.66 -8.49 11.30
CA ASP A 164 -17.72 -7.27 12.12
C ASP A 164 -18.50 -6.17 11.37
N SER A 165 -19.78 -6.01 11.71
CA SER A 165 -20.64 -5.02 11.06
C SER A 165 -20.27 -3.57 11.38
N GLN A 166 -19.59 -3.31 12.49
CA GLN A 166 -19.11 -1.96 12.83
C GLN A 166 -18.02 -1.52 11.85
N ILE A 167 -17.09 -2.41 11.52
CA ILE A 167 -16.04 -2.16 10.54
C ILE A 167 -16.66 -1.91 9.15
N GLY A 168 -17.57 -2.78 8.69
CA GLY A 168 -18.23 -2.59 7.41
C GLY A 168 -19.00 -1.27 7.31
N THR A 169 -19.69 -0.88 8.38
CA THR A 169 -20.44 0.39 8.43
C THR A 169 -19.51 1.61 8.39
N ILE A 170 -18.39 1.58 9.12
CA ILE A 170 -17.45 2.72 9.15
C ILE A 170 -16.74 2.90 7.80
N ILE A 171 -16.40 1.81 7.11
CA ILE A 171 -15.82 1.85 5.76
C ILE A 171 -16.83 2.43 4.76
N ALA A 172 -18.07 1.98 4.79
CA ALA A 172 -19.13 2.54 3.93
C ALA A 172 -19.37 4.02 4.19
N ALA A 173 -19.33 4.45 5.46
CA ALA A 173 -19.43 5.86 5.84
C ALA A 173 -18.22 6.67 5.35
N ALA A 174 -17.01 6.10 5.42
CA ALA A 174 -15.79 6.71 4.88
C ALA A 174 -15.91 6.92 3.36
N MET A 175 -16.25 5.85 2.60
CA MET A 175 -16.43 5.94 1.15
C MET A 175 -17.52 6.93 0.74
N LYS A 176 -18.60 7.03 1.53
CA LYS A 176 -19.66 8.02 1.26
C LYS A 176 -19.18 9.45 1.41
N LYS A 177 -18.24 9.70 2.34
CA LYS A 177 -17.68 11.05 2.59
C LYS A 177 -16.65 11.46 1.56
N VAL A 178 -15.71 10.57 1.22
CA VAL A 178 -14.59 10.89 0.30
C VAL A 178 -14.87 10.53 -1.16
N GLY A 179 -15.94 9.76 -1.43
CA GLY A 179 -16.28 9.30 -2.78
C GLY A 179 -15.52 8.04 -3.21
N LYS A 180 -15.79 7.58 -4.44
CA LYS A 180 -15.21 6.33 -4.98
C LYS A 180 -13.70 6.42 -5.20
N ASP A 181 -13.22 7.60 -5.56
CA ASP A 181 -11.80 7.88 -5.84
C ASP A 181 -11.09 8.49 -4.62
N GLY A 182 -11.81 8.58 -3.49
CA GLY A 182 -11.28 9.11 -2.25
C GLY A 182 -10.35 8.14 -1.54
N VAL A 183 -9.43 8.67 -0.76
CA VAL A 183 -8.44 7.89 -0.01
C VAL A 183 -8.96 7.61 1.39
N ILE A 184 -8.83 6.35 1.83
CA ILE A 184 -9.11 5.93 3.20
C ILE A 184 -7.80 5.42 3.80
N THR A 185 -7.45 5.91 4.99
CA THR A 185 -6.28 5.45 5.75
C THR A 185 -6.72 4.92 7.11
N VAL A 186 -5.91 4.03 7.67
CA VAL A 186 -6.19 3.42 8.98
C VAL A 186 -5.07 3.79 9.95
N GLU A 187 -5.44 4.40 11.06
CA GLU A 187 -4.51 4.81 12.12
C GLU A 187 -4.88 4.17 13.46
N GLU A 188 -3.90 4.08 14.34
CA GLU A 188 -4.12 3.68 15.73
C GLU A 188 -4.69 4.85 16.53
N SER A 189 -5.77 4.59 17.27
CA SER A 189 -6.33 5.56 18.21
C SER A 189 -5.72 5.42 19.60
N ARG A 190 -5.67 6.52 20.34
CA ARG A 190 -5.36 6.51 21.77
C ARG A 190 -6.59 6.28 22.64
N THR A 191 -7.77 6.21 22.02
CA THR A 191 -9.05 5.97 22.70
C THR A 191 -9.51 4.54 22.49
N MET A 192 -10.44 4.08 23.30
CA MET A 192 -11.03 2.72 23.16
C MET A 192 -12.00 2.62 21.97
N GLU A 193 -12.51 3.74 21.48
CA GLU A 193 -13.49 3.79 20.42
C GLU A 193 -12.86 3.98 19.05
N THR A 194 -13.39 3.29 18.05
CA THR A 194 -13.02 3.48 16.65
C THR A 194 -13.80 4.67 16.08
N GLN A 195 -13.09 5.63 15.49
CA GLN A 195 -13.66 6.88 14.98
C GLN A 195 -13.31 7.09 13.51
N LEU A 196 -14.16 7.83 12.81
CA LEU A 196 -13.94 8.24 11.41
C LEU A 196 -13.79 9.76 11.35
N ASP A 197 -12.60 10.20 11.03
CA ASP A 197 -12.32 11.60 10.72
C ASP A 197 -12.15 11.77 9.20
N VAL A 198 -12.50 12.95 8.69
CA VAL A 198 -12.14 13.35 7.33
C VAL A 198 -11.29 14.59 7.45
N VAL A 199 -10.10 14.51 6.90
CA VAL A 199 -9.08 15.56 6.96
C VAL A 199 -8.67 15.95 5.54
N GLU A 200 -8.09 17.13 5.42
CA GLU A 200 -7.48 17.54 4.17
C GLU A 200 -6.27 16.68 3.85
N GLY A 201 -6.14 16.29 2.60
CA GLY A 201 -5.06 15.43 2.18
C GLY A 201 -5.23 14.97 0.74
N MET A 202 -4.20 14.31 0.22
CA MET A 202 -4.25 13.72 -1.10
C MET A 202 -3.32 12.51 -1.22
N GLN A 203 -3.61 11.66 -2.19
CA GLN A 203 -2.73 10.57 -2.60
C GLN A 203 -2.32 10.75 -4.06
N PHE A 204 -1.08 10.39 -4.36
CA PHE A 204 -0.60 10.29 -5.74
C PHE A 204 0.26 9.03 -5.94
N ASP A 205 0.25 8.54 -7.16
CA ASP A 205 0.81 7.25 -7.58
C ASP A 205 2.32 7.34 -7.83
N ARG A 206 3.07 7.62 -6.76
CA ARG A 206 4.54 7.56 -6.70
C ARG A 206 4.95 7.04 -5.34
N GLY A 207 5.66 5.93 -5.30
CA GLY A 207 6.23 5.36 -4.10
C GLY A 207 7.64 5.84 -3.82
N TYR A 208 8.25 5.29 -2.77
CA TYR A 208 9.61 5.65 -2.37
C TYR A 208 10.65 5.27 -3.43
N LEU A 209 11.68 6.10 -3.59
CA LEU A 209 12.78 5.86 -4.52
C LEU A 209 13.76 4.78 -4.05
N SER A 210 13.73 4.43 -2.78
CA SER A 210 14.58 3.40 -2.21
C SER A 210 13.87 2.66 -1.07
N PRO A 211 13.93 1.31 -1.03
CA PRO A 211 13.41 0.51 0.08
C PRO A 211 14.06 0.84 1.43
N TYR A 212 15.24 1.45 1.42
CA TYR A 212 15.93 1.87 2.64
C TYR A 212 15.26 3.05 3.36
N PHE A 213 14.28 3.71 2.75
CA PHE A 213 13.47 4.72 3.40
C PHE A 213 12.36 4.13 4.28
N VAL A 214 12.05 2.84 4.13
CA VAL A 214 11.03 2.13 4.88
C VAL A 214 11.27 2.24 6.39
N THR A 215 10.22 2.55 7.13
CA THR A 215 10.21 2.63 8.60
C THR A 215 9.44 1.48 9.23
N ASP A 216 8.47 0.90 8.51
CA ASP A 216 7.69 -0.27 8.88
C ASP A 216 7.99 -1.42 7.92
N ALA A 217 8.87 -2.33 8.33
CA ALA A 217 9.30 -3.45 7.49
C ALA A 217 8.21 -4.51 7.26
N GLU A 218 7.21 -4.60 8.13
CA GLU A 218 6.11 -5.56 7.97
C GLU A 218 5.18 -5.14 6.82
N ARG A 219 4.97 -3.82 6.67
CA ARG A 219 4.12 -3.23 5.64
C ARG A 219 4.88 -2.73 4.42
N MET A 220 6.20 -2.68 4.51
CA MET A 220 7.06 -2.06 3.51
C MET A 220 6.67 -0.59 3.25
N GLU A 221 6.38 0.15 4.32
CA GLU A 221 5.96 1.55 4.28
C GLU A 221 6.97 2.47 4.96
N ALA A 222 7.10 3.68 4.46
CA ALA A 222 7.79 4.78 5.12
C ALA A 222 6.74 5.74 5.70
N ALA A 223 6.62 5.78 7.03
CA ALA A 223 5.75 6.70 7.74
C ALA A 223 6.56 7.86 8.33
N LEU A 224 6.13 9.09 8.02
CA LEU A 224 6.75 10.34 8.48
C LEU A 224 5.72 11.14 9.27
N GLU A 225 6.01 11.39 10.55
CA GLU A 225 5.15 12.16 11.44
C GLU A 225 5.61 13.61 11.52
N ASN A 226 4.70 14.56 11.28
CA ASN A 226 4.95 16.01 11.25
C ASN A 226 6.14 16.41 10.35
N PRO A 227 6.23 15.88 9.11
CA PRO A 227 7.35 16.12 8.22
C PRO A 227 7.34 17.54 7.64
N TYR A 228 8.53 17.99 7.25
CA TYR A 228 8.70 19.01 6.23
C TYR A 228 8.64 18.37 4.84
N ILE A 229 8.17 19.13 3.85
CA ILE A 229 7.98 18.67 2.47
C ILE A 229 8.71 19.64 1.54
N LEU A 230 9.75 19.16 0.90
CA LEU A 230 10.41 19.88 -0.20
C LEU A 230 9.71 19.50 -1.53
N ILE A 231 9.20 20.49 -2.23
CA ILE A 231 8.51 20.32 -3.52
C ILE A 231 9.38 21.01 -4.58
N TYR A 232 10.04 20.19 -5.41
CA TYR A 232 11.02 20.67 -6.39
C TYR A 232 10.72 20.17 -7.79
N GLU A 233 10.72 21.06 -8.78
CA GLU A 233 10.33 20.72 -10.15
C GLU A 233 11.36 19.85 -10.88
N LYS A 234 12.66 20.05 -10.59
CA LYS A 234 13.76 19.43 -11.32
C LYS A 234 14.30 18.19 -10.62
N LYS A 235 15.19 17.51 -11.32
CA LYS A 235 15.96 16.39 -10.81
C LYS A 235 17.04 16.84 -9.82
N ILE A 236 17.27 16.03 -8.78
CA ILE A 236 18.32 16.23 -7.78
C ILE A 236 19.32 15.06 -7.90
N SER A 237 20.52 15.33 -8.40
CA SER A 237 21.58 14.32 -8.57
C SER A 237 22.81 14.57 -7.71
N THR A 238 23.07 15.84 -7.36
CA THR A 238 24.22 16.26 -6.55
C THR A 238 23.78 16.66 -5.16
N MET A 239 24.61 16.35 -4.17
CA MET A 239 24.32 16.65 -2.78
C MET A 239 24.57 18.12 -2.43
N LYS A 240 25.44 18.79 -3.16
CA LYS A 240 25.91 20.15 -2.87
C LYS A 240 24.77 21.14 -2.73
N ASP A 241 23.80 21.08 -3.65
CA ASP A 241 22.68 22.06 -3.71
C ASP A 241 21.64 21.82 -2.60
N LEU A 242 21.57 20.57 -2.10
CA LEU A 242 20.62 20.18 -1.04
C LEU A 242 21.21 20.33 0.37
N LEU A 243 22.55 20.36 0.50
CA LEU A 243 23.24 20.35 1.79
C LEU A 243 22.81 21.48 2.75
N PRO A 244 22.69 22.75 2.31
CA PRO A 244 22.27 23.82 3.21
C PRO A 244 20.89 23.62 3.85
N LEU A 245 19.96 23.02 3.09
CA LEU A 245 18.63 22.68 3.58
C LEU A 245 18.69 21.51 4.56
N LEU A 246 19.44 20.45 4.25
CA LEU A 246 19.57 19.28 5.12
C LEU A 246 20.21 19.61 6.47
N GLU A 247 21.17 20.52 6.51
CA GLU A 247 21.75 21.01 7.76
C GLU A 247 20.73 21.74 8.64
N GLN A 248 19.84 22.51 8.03
CA GLN A 248 18.74 23.17 8.75
C GLN A 248 17.75 22.12 9.28
N ILE A 249 17.34 21.15 8.46
CA ILE A 249 16.41 20.07 8.84
C ILE A 249 17.00 19.22 9.97
N ALA A 250 18.28 18.84 9.90
CA ALA A 250 18.95 18.05 10.94
C ALA A 250 18.86 18.71 12.33
N ARG A 251 18.92 20.06 12.38
CA ARG A 251 18.78 20.81 13.65
C ARG A 251 17.36 20.78 14.23
N THR A 252 16.34 20.58 13.38
CA THR A 252 14.94 20.51 13.83
C THR A 252 14.53 19.13 14.31
N ALA A 253 15.29 18.09 13.99
CA ALA A 253 14.99 16.67 14.20
C ALA A 253 13.64 16.20 13.58
N LYS A 254 13.01 17.01 12.73
CA LYS A 254 11.79 16.65 12.02
C LYS A 254 12.10 15.84 10.77
N PRO A 255 11.21 14.91 10.37
CA PRO A 255 11.35 14.21 9.10
C PRO A 255 11.26 15.15 7.89
N LEU A 256 11.87 14.74 6.78
CA LEU A 256 11.80 15.43 5.50
C LEU A 256 11.30 14.49 4.41
N LEU A 257 10.24 14.89 3.69
CA LEU A 257 9.90 14.31 2.40
C LEU A 257 10.44 15.19 1.28
N ILE A 258 11.11 14.58 0.31
CA ILE A 258 11.57 15.24 -0.92
C ILE A 258 10.68 14.75 -2.06
N ILE A 259 9.95 15.66 -2.69
CA ILE A 259 9.17 15.42 -3.93
C ILE A 259 9.90 16.15 -5.04
N ALA A 260 10.53 15.41 -5.96
CA ALA A 260 11.29 16.00 -7.07
C ALA A 260 11.03 15.23 -8.36
N GLU A 261 11.38 15.80 -9.53
CA GLU A 261 11.28 15.07 -10.79
C GLU A 261 11.94 13.69 -10.71
N ASP A 262 13.14 13.64 -10.15
CA ASP A 262 13.86 12.44 -9.75
C ASP A 262 14.90 12.79 -8.68
N VAL A 263 15.28 11.80 -7.88
CA VAL A 263 16.44 11.91 -6.98
C VAL A 263 17.32 10.70 -7.23
N ASP A 264 18.53 10.90 -7.71
CA ASP A 264 19.44 9.80 -8.06
C ASP A 264 20.90 10.08 -7.72
N GLY A 265 21.79 9.20 -8.17
CA GLY A 265 23.23 9.36 -8.07
C GLY A 265 23.71 9.58 -6.63
N GLU A 266 24.58 10.58 -6.46
CA GLU A 266 25.18 10.95 -5.19
C GLU A 266 24.12 11.40 -4.16
N ALA A 267 23.11 12.16 -4.61
CA ALA A 267 22.07 12.66 -3.73
C ALA A 267 21.27 11.52 -3.07
N LEU A 268 20.76 10.57 -3.87
CA LEU A 268 20.02 9.43 -3.33
C LEU A 268 20.86 8.58 -2.40
N ALA A 269 22.12 8.26 -2.79
CA ALA A 269 23.01 7.45 -1.98
C ALA A 269 23.29 8.10 -0.62
N THR A 270 23.52 9.42 -0.60
CA THR A 270 23.79 10.16 0.63
C THR A 270 22.56 10.24 1.53
N LEU A 271 21.37 10.45 0.98
CA LEU A 271 20.11 10.43 1.75
C LEU A 271 19.90 9.07 2.41
N VAL A 272 20.09 7.97 1.67
CA VAL A 272 19.98 6.59 2.19
C VAL A 272 20.99 6.34 3.31
N VAL A 273 22.25 6.72 3.13
CA VAL A 273 23.30 6.53 4.15
C VAL A 273 22.96 7.30 5.44
N ASN A 274 22.51 8.56 5.33
CA ASN A 274 22.13 9.35 6.50
C ASN A 274 20.87 8.83 7.18
N LYS A 275 19.90 8.30 6.43
CA LYS A 275 18.73 7.61 6.97
C LYS A 275 19.14 6.37 7.78
N LEU A 276 20.00 5.52 7.22
CA LEU A 276 20.49 4.29 7.88
C LEU A 276 21.32 4.59 9.12
N ARG A 277 22.06 5.69 9.14
CA ARG A 277 22.81 6.16 10.31
C ARG A 277 21.92 6.82 11.39
N GLY A 278 20.64 7.05 11.09
CA GLY A 278 19.73 7.76 11.99
C GLY A 278 20.02 9.26 12.13
N THR A 279 20.89 9.83 11.28
CA THR A 279 21.24 11.25 11.29
C THR A 279 20.12 12.11 10.72
N LEU A 280 19.41 11.61 9.72
CA LEU A 280 18.26 12.25 9.09
C LEU A 280 17.10 11.25 8.96
N ASN A 281 15.90 11.68 9.34
CA ASN A 281 14.69 10.95 8.99
C ASN A 281 14.15 11.53 7.67
N VAL A 282 14.46 10.87 6.55
CA VAL A 282 14.18 11.37 5.20
C VAL A 282 13.60 10.28 4.32
N ALA A 283 12.72 10.67 3.41
CA ALA A 283 12.27 9.87 2.28
C ALA A 283 12.25 10.74 1.02
N ALA A 284 12.37 10.10 -0.14
CA ALA A 284 12.31 10.77 -1.44
C ALA A 284 11.39 10.00 -2.38
N VAL A 285 10.57 10.75 -3.12
CA VAL A 285 9.61 10.23 -4.11
C VAL A 285 9.69 11.04 -5.39
N LYS A 286 9.28 10.43 -6.51
CA LYS A 286 9.14 11.17 -7.77
C LYS A 286 7.90 12.07 -7.75
N ALA A 287 8.02 13.24 -8.35
CA ALA A 287 6.89 14.10 -8.58
C ALA A 287 5.85 13.42 -9.50
N PRO A 288 4.55 13.55 -9.20
CA PRO A 288 3.50 13.01 -10.06
C PRO A 288 3.37 13.79 -11.35
N GLY A 289 2.95 13.12 -12.43
CA GLY A 289 2.74 13.72 -13.74
C GLY A 289 4.02 13.98 -14.54
N PHE A 290 3.86 14.61 -15.71
CA PHE A 290 4.94 14.95 -16.63
C PHE A 290 4.70 16.35 -17.23
N GLY A 291 5.78 17.08 -17.57
CA GLY A 291 5.70 18.40 -18.19
C GLY A 291 4.85 19.39 -17.39
N ASP A 292 3.99 20.17 -18.06
CA ASP A 292 3.14 21.18 -17.42
C ASP A 292 2.16 20.60 -16.39
N ARG A 293 1.74 19.35 -16.57
CA ARG A 293 0.91 18.65 -15.57
C ARG A 293 1.67 18.42 -14.27
N ARG A 294 2.97 18.10 -14.34
CA ARG A 294 3.82 17.95 -13.14
C ARG A 294 3.86 19.27 -12.37
N LYS A 295 4.08 20.40 -13.07
CA LYS A 295 4.07 21.73 -12.44
C LYS A 295 2.75 21.97 -11.72
N ALA A 296 1.63 21.76 -12.40
CA ALA A 296 0.31 21.95 -11.83
C ALA A 296 0.03 21.06 -10.62
N MET A 297 0.47 19.79 -10.65
CA MET A 297 0.33 18.89 -9.50
C MET A 297 1.26 19.26 -8.34
N LEU A 298 2.47 19.72 -8.60
CA LEU A 298 3.37 20.25 -7.57
C LEU A 298 2.80 21.49 -6.90
N GLU A 299 2.14 22.37 -7.65
CA GLU A 299 1.41 23.51 -7.09
C GLU A 299 0.22 23.07 -6.23
N ASP A 300 -0.54 22.06 -6.65
CA ASP A 300 -1.65 21.53 -5.87
C ASP A 300 -1.14 20.96 -4.52
N ILE A 301 -0.02 20.22 -4.54
CA ILE A 301 0.63 19.73 -3.33
C ILE A 301 1.14 20.90 -2.46
N ALA A 302 1.71 21.93 -3.06
CA ALA A 302 2.20 23.09 -2.35
C ALA A 302 1.07 23.84 -1.64
N VAL A 303 -0.06 24.05 -2.31
CA VAL A 303 -1.25 24.68 -1.72
C VAL A 303 -1.79 23.83 -0.57
N LEU A 304 -1.90 22.51 -0.76
CA LEU A 304 -2.39 21.59 0.25
C LEU A 304 -1.51 21.55 1.51
N THR A 305 -0.19 21.68 1.35
CA THR A 305 0.78 21.53 2.44
C THR A 305 1.27 22.86 3.01
N GLY A 306 0.83 23.99 2.43
CA GLY A 306 1.23 25.33 2.85
C GLY A 306 2.66 25.70 2.48
N GLY A 307 3.30 24.92 1.58
CA GLY A 307 4.64 25.18 1.09
C GLY A 307 4.67 25.92 -0.24
N LYS A 308 5.85 25.93 -0.87
CA LYS A 308 6.07 26.49 -2.21
C LYS A 308 6.57 25.40 -3.17
N ALA A 309 5.98 25.32 -4.35
CA ALA A 309 6.56 24.53 -5.44
C ALA A 309 7.77 25.31 -6.00
N ILE A 310 8.96 24.79 -5.77
CA ILE A 310 10.21 25.41 -6.24
C ILE A 310 10.38 25.07 -7.72
N THR A 311 9.93 26.01 -8.57
CA THR A 311 9.95 25.91 -10.05
C THR A 311 10.96 26.89 -10.64
N GLU A 312 11.33 26.67 -11.91
CA GLU A 312 12.18 27.63 -12.65
C GLU A 312 11.58 29.04 -12.70
N ASP A 313 10.26 29.10 -12.85
CA ASP A 313 9.53 30.37 -13.00
C ASP A 313 9.68 31.29 -11.76
N LEU A 314 9.92 30.70 -10.59
CA LEU A 314 10.17 31.46 -9.34
C LEU A 314 11.61 31.97 -9.21
N GLY A 315 12.54 31.48 -10.06
CA GLY A 315 13.95 31.86 -10.00
C GLY A 315 14.69 31.43 -8.72
N ILE A 316 14.06 30.62 -7.88
CA ILE A 316 14.64 30.11 -6.63
C ILE A 316 15.50 28.89 -6.95
N LYS A 317 16.79 28.96 -6.63
CA LYS A 317 17.70 27.83 -6.69
C LYS A 317 17.54 26.95 -5.44
N LEU A 318 17.80 25.65 -5.57
CA LEU A 318 17.70 24.69 -4.46
C LEU A 318 18.57 25.08 -3.26
N GLU A 319 19.75 25.66 -3.51
CA GLU A 319 20.68 26.17 -2.47
C GLU A 319 20.08 27.32 -1.62
N GLY A 320 19.09 28.05 -2.17
CA GLY A 320 18.43 29.18 -1.53
C GLY A 320 17.14 28.83 -0.81
N VAL A 321 16.70 27.58 -0.85
CA VAL A 321 15.47 27.13 -0.19
C VAL A 321 15.62 27.15 1.32
N LYS A 322 14.63 27.73 2.00
CA LYS A 322 14.57 27.84 3.47
C LYS A 322 13.46 26.95 4.02
N ILE A 323 13.50 26.69 5.32
CA ILE A 323 12.46 25.92 6.03
C ILE A 323 11.06 26.53 5.82
N GLU A 324 10.97 27.86 5.72
CA GLU A 324 9.73 28.60 5.51
C GLU A 324 9.09 28.36 4.12
N ASP A 325 9.85 27.87 3.17
CA ASP A 325 9.38 27.53 1.84
C ASP A 325 8.85 26.09 1.75
N LEU A 326 9.12 25.27 2.77
CA LEU A 326 8.71 23.87 2.83
C LEU A 326 7.24 23.74 3.22
N GLY A 327 6.57 22.76 2.61
CA GLY A 327 5.27 22.33 3.07
C GLY A 327 5.35 21.54 4.37
N THR A 328 4.20 21.36 5.01
CA THR A 328 4.05 20.55 6.22
C THR A 328 2.80 19.66 6.13
N ALA A 329 2.79 18.58 6.85
CA ALA A 329 1.62 17.73 7.03
C ALA A 329 1.68 17.09 8.42
N LYS A 330 0.57 16.58 8.90
CA LYS A 330 0.55 15.83 10.14
C LYS A 330 1.19 14.46 9.98
N ARG A 331 0.90 13.79 8.86
CA ARG A 331 1.47 12.49 8.54
C ARG A 331 1.62 12.29 7.03
N ILE A 332 2.67 11.57 6.65
CA ILE A 332 2.83 11.07 5.28
C ILE A 332 3.14 9.59 5.34
N THR A 333 2.44 8.80 4.53
CA THR A 333 2.70 7.37 4.36
C THR A 333 3.10 7.11 2.91
N ILE A 334 4.19 6.41 2.70
CA ILE A 334 4.74 6.11 1.38
C ILE A 334 4.93 4.61 1.28
N ASP A 335 4.22 3.97 0.38
CA ASP A 335 4.44 2.58 -0.02
C ASP A 335 5.30 2.49 -1.30
N LYS A 336 5.40 1.32 -1.91
CA LYS A 336 6.17 1.12 -3.15
C LYS A 336 5.57 1.83 -4.37
N ASP A 337 4.26 2.12 -4.35
CA ASP A 337 3.49 2.62 -5.48
C ASP A 337 2.91 4.01 -5.25
N ASN A 338 2.60 4.37 -3.99
CA ASN A 338 1.82 5.55 -3.63
C ASN A 338 2.48 6.39 -2.54
N THR A 339 2.13 7.68 -2.53
CA THR A 339 2.41 8.62 -1.44
C THR A 339 1.09 9.26 -1.00
N THR A 340 0.75 9.12 0.28
CA THR A 340 -0.45 9.69 0.90
C THR A 340 -0.05 10.77 1.89
N ILE A 341 -0.54 11.99 1.67
CA ILE A 341 -0.40 13.15 2.56
C ILE A 341 -1.70 13.27 3.35
N VAL A 342 -1.60 13.28 4.66
CA VAL A 342 -2.73 13.37 5.58
C VAL A 342 -2.61 14.64 6.40
N ASP A 343 -3.67 15.43 6.44
CA ASP A 343 -3.78 16.67 7.21
C ASP A 343 -2.63 17.64 6.83
N GLY A 344 -2.66 18.11 5.59
CA GLY A 344 -1.70 19.09 5.06
C GLY A 344 -1.80 20.43 5.78
N GLY A 345 -0.66 21.12 5.94
CA GLY A 345 -0.58 22.41 6.64
C GLY A 345 -1.01 23.63 5.81
N GLY A 346 -1.76 23.41 4.70
CA GLY A 346 -2.28 24.50 3.85
C GLY A 346 -3.41 25.26 4.52
N GLU A 347 -3.65 26.48 4.06
CA GLU A 347 -4.77 27.31 4.50
C GLU A 347 -6.03 26.96 3.70
N ASP A 348 -7.16 26.69 4.37
CA ASP A 348 -8.46 26.31 3.77
C ASP A 348 -8.90 27.29 2.67
N ASP A 349 -8.68 28.59 2.86
CA ASP A 349 -9.03 29.61 1.89
C ASP A 349 -8.22 29.44 0.58
N LYS A 350 -6.93 29.12 0.68
CA LYS A 350 -6.06 28.88 -0.47
C LYS A 350 -6.42 27.60 -1.21
N ILE A 351 -6.73 26.54 -0.46
CA ILE A 351 -7.20 25.26 -1.02
C ILE A 351 -8.52 25.46 -1.74
N SER A 352 -9.48 26.17 -1.12
CA SER A 352 -10.76 26.50 -1.72
C SER A 352 -10.63 27.36 -2.98
N ALA A 353 -9.70 28.32 -2.99
CA ALA A 353 -9.39 29.13 -4.18
C ALA A 353 -8.83 28.27 -5.31
N ARG A 354 -7.91 27.33 -5.01
CA ARG A 354 -7.34 26.41 -5.98
C ARG A 354 -8.39 25.47 -6.57
N VAL A 355 -9.29 24.96 -5.75
CA VAL A 355 -10.43 24.14 -6.17
C VAL A 355 -11.32 24.91 -7.16
N LYS A 356 -11.64 26.18 -6.87
CA LYS A 356 -12.43 27.04 -7.79
C LYS A 356 -11.72 27.29 -9.13
N GLU A 357 -10.40 27.49 -9.07
CA GLU A 357 -9.58 27.67 -10.28
C GLU A 357 -9.64 26.43 -11.18
N ILE A 358 -9.40 25.23 -10.61
CA ILE A 358 -9.46 23.97 -11.38
C ILE A 358 -10.86 23.73 -11.94
N ARG A 359 -11.93 24.01 -11.18
CA ARG A 359 -13.31 23.92 -11.70
C ARG A 359 -13.54 24.82 -12.90
N ALA A 360 -13.06 26.06 -12.83
CA ALA A 360 -13.16 26.98 -13.96
C ALA A 360 -12.36 26.50 -15.19
N GLN A 361 -11.23 25.81 -14.99
CA GLN A 361 -10.47 25.18 -16.07
C GLN A 361 -11.23 23.98 -16.67
N VAL A 362 -11.89 23.15 -15.87
CA VAL A 362 -12.75 22.04 -16.32
C VAL A 362 -13.89 22.54 -17.22
N GLU A 363 -14.51 23.67 -16.86
CA GLU A 363 -15.60 24.26 -17.64
C GLU A 363 -15.12 24.88 -18.96
N LYS A 364 -13.91 25.44 -18.99
CA LYS A 364 -13.36 26.15 -20.17
C LYS A 364 -12.69 25.23 -21.18
N THR A 365 -12.21 24.06 -20.76
CA THR A 365 -11.49 23.15 -21.67
C THR A 365 -12.41 22.53 -22.70
N THR A 366 -11.95 22.50 -23.96
CA THR A 366 -12.63 21.84 -25.08
C THR A 366 -12.14 20.43 -25.35
N SER A 367 -11.03 20.03 -24.69
CA SER A 367 -10.42 18.69 -24.79
C SER A 367 -11.05 17.78 -23.74
N ASP A 368 -11.65 16.68 -24.17
CA ASP A 368 -12.22 15.68 -23.25
C ASP A 368 -11.13 15.03 -22.40
N TYR A 369 -9.94 14.80 -22.95
CA TYR A 369 -8.80 14.28 -22.23
C TYR A 369 -8.29 15.25 -21.13
N ASP A 370 -8.18 16.54 -21.45
CA ASP A 370 -7.76 17.53 -20.45
C ASP A 370 -8.84 17.71 -19.37
N ARG A 371 -10.11 17.62 -19.76
CA ARG A 371 -11.24 17.65 -18.82
C ARG A 371 -11.16 16.51 -17.83
N GLU A 372 -10.93 15.28 -18.30
CA GLU A 372 -10.75 14.11 -17.44
C GLU A 372 -9.59 14.31 -16.44
N LYS A 373 -8.43 14.77 -16.92
CA LYS A 373 -7.25 15.00 -16.07
C LYS A 373 -7.42 16.13 -15.05
N LEU A 374 -8.15 17.18 -15.42
CA LEU A 374 -8.53 18.24 -14.47
C LEU A 374 -9.52 17.74 -13.42
N GLN A 375 -10.48 16.87 -13.82
CA GLN A 375 -11.40 16.25 -12.88
C GLN A 375 -10.69 15.31 -11.89
N GLU A 376 -9.71 14.52 -12.35
CA GLU A 376 -8.87 13.70 -11.46
C GLU A 376 -8.14 14.57 -10.43
N ARG A 377 -7.54 15.69 -10.84
CA ARG A 377 -6.87 16.63 -9.91
C ARG A 377 -7.84 17.24 -8.92
N LEU A 378 -9.02 17.65 -9.42
CA LEU A 378 -10.08 18.20 -8.58
C LEU A 378 -10.54 17.20 -7.52
N ALA A 379 -10.77 15.94 -7.92
CA ALA A 379 -11.18 14.87 -7.02
C ALA A 379 -10.14 14.64 -5.91
N LYS A 380 -8.85 14.65 -6.24
CA LYS A 380 -7.75 14.51 -5.27
C LYS A 380 -7.68 15.65 -4.24
N LEU A 381 -8.00 16.88 -4.64
CA LEU A 381 -8.01 18.04 -3.73
C LEU A 381 -9.30 18.14 -2.88
N VAL A 382 -10.45 17.81 -3.46
CA VAL A 382 -11.76 17.99 -2.81
C VAL A 382 -12.13 16.79 -1.94
N GLY A 383 -11.69 15.59 -2.32
CA GLY A 383 -12.05 14.35 -1.63
C GLY A 383 -11.49 14.23 -0.22
N GLY A 384 -10.36 14.87 0.06
CA GLY A 384 -9.67 14.72 1.32
C GLY A 384 -9.22 13.28 1.57
N VAL A 385 -8.85 12.99 2.81
CA VAL A 385 -8.50 11.64 3.28
C VAL A 385 -9.43 11.27 4.44
N ALA A 386 -10.13 10.15 4.32
CA ALA A 386 -10.86 9.57 5.43
C ALA A 386 -9.89 8.77 6.32
N VAL A 387 -9.77 9.14 7.57
CA VAL A 387 -8.89 8.49 8.55
C VAL A 387 -9.74 7.67 9.51
N ILE A 388 -9.63 6.34 9.42
CA ILE A 388 -10.26 5.43 10.38
C ILE A 388 -9.28 5.23 11.53
N LYS A 389 -9.58 5.84 12.68
CA LYS A 389 -8.79 5.71 13.92
C LYS A 389 -9.30 4.51 14.70
N VAL A 390 -8.56 3.43 14.69
CA VAL A 390 -8.94 2.17 15.35
C VAL A 390 -8.62 2.25 16.83
N GLY A 391 -9.64 2.10 17.67
CA GLY A 391 -9.52 2.04 19.12
C GLY A 391 -9.77 0.64 19.67
N ALA A 392 -9.05 0.28 20.74
CA ALA A 392 -9.23 -0.95 21.51
C ALA A 392 -8.73 -0.80 22.93
N ALA A 393 -9.06 -1.78 23.80
CA ALA A 393 -8.65 -1.75 25.21
C ALA A 393 -7.18 -2.12 25.42
N THR A 394 -6.58 -2.89 24.52
CA THR A 394 -5.19 -3.35 24.59
C THR A 394 -4.48 -3.14 23.26
N GLU A 395 -3.14 -3.01 23.30
CA GLU A 395 -2.32 -2.87 22.09
C GLU A 395 -2.45 -4.08 21.15
N THR A 396 -2.53 -5.28 21.69
CA THR A 396 -2.69 -6.52 20.91
C THR A 396 -4.02 -6.54 20.18
N GLU A 397 -5.12 -6.16 20.85
CA GLU A 397 -6.45 -6.06 20.25
C GLU A 397 -6.51 -4.96 19.18
N MET A 398 -5.85 -3.83 19.44
CA MET A 398 -5.80 -2.71 18.50
C MET A 398 -5.09 -3.10 17.20
N LYS A 399 -3.94 -3.79 17.29
CA LYS A 399 -3.21 -4.27 16.10
C LYS A 399 -4.02 -5.27 15.29
N GLU A 400 -4.71 -6.20 15.97
CA GLU A 400 -5.58 -7.18 15.31
C GLU A 400 -6.78 -6.50 14.63
N LYS A 401 -7.44 -5.57 15.33
CA LYS A 401 -8.59 -4.84 14.78
C LYS A 401 -8.18 -3.94 13.62
N LYS A 402 -6.99 -3.31 13.71
CA LYS A 402 -6.42 -2.49 12.63
C LYS A 402 -6.19 -3.33 11.38
N ALA A 403 -5.55 -4.50 11.50
CA ALA A 403 -5.33 -5.41 10.37
C ALA A 403 -6.66 -5.82 9.70
N ARG A 404 -7.70 -6.15 10.49
CA ARG A 404 -9.05 -6.45 9.95
C ARG A 404 -9.68 -5.27 9.20
N VAL A 405 -9.50 -4.05 9.70
CA VAL A 405 -10.01 -2.84 9.01
C VAL A 405 -9.26 -2.64 7.68
N GLU A 406 -7.95 -2.85 7.67
CA GLU A 406 -7.13 -2.76 6.45
C GLU A 406 -7.52 -3.81 5.42
N ASP A 407 -7.69 -5.07 5.81
CA ASP A 407 -8.17 -6.13 4.91
C ASP A 407 -9.56 -5.81 4.35
N ALA A 408 -10.48 -5.35 5.20
CA ALA A 408 -11.82 -4.97 4.77
C ALA A 408 -11.86 -3.74 3.85
N MET A 409 -10.85 -2.88 3.95
CA MET A 409 -10.68 -1.73 3.06
C MET A 409 -10.15 -2.15 1.68
N HIS A 410 -9.25 -3.15 1.64
CA HIS A 410 -8.72 -3.68 0.38
C HIS A 410 -9.75 -4.54 -0.38
N ALA A 411 -10.71 -5.14 0.32
CA ALA A 411 -11.80 -5.90 -0.28
C ALA A 411 -12.81 -5.02 -1.03
#